data_499b22e89482a5b2fb2e5160e48357e0
#
_entry.id   499b22e89482a5b2fb2e5160e48357e0
#
_cell.length_a   1.000
_cell.length_b   1.000
_cell.length_c   1.000
_cell.angle_alpha   90.00
_cell.angle_beta   90.00
_cell.angle_gamma   90.00
#
_symmetry.space_group_name_H-M   'P 1'
#
loop_
_entity.id
_entity.type
_entity.pdbx_description
1 polymer ?
#
loop_
_entity_poly.entity_id
_entity_poly.type
_entity_poly.pdbx_seq_one_letter_code
_entity_poly.pdbx_strand_id
1 'polypeptide(L)'
;MNKEQFEAMLEEMGIPYHYMEFDVGTIQPPFMVWYYDETSEFYADGICYATVDSIVIELYGNEYDRSMEDKIEDVLKKYEIGYQKQREHIEDENLYETIYLMEVLRK
;
A
#
# COMPACT_ATOMS: atom_id res chain seq x y z
N MET A 1 2.90 11.79 7.14
CA MET A 1 3.18 10.45 7.69
C MET A 1 4.53 9.97 7.18
N ASN A 2 5.46 9.65 8.06
CA ASN A 2 6.76 9.11 7.67
C ASN A 2 6.67 7.58 7.51
N LYS A 3 7.79 6.95 7.12
CA LYS A 3 7.82 5.51 6.88
C LYS A 3 7.44 4.70 8.13
N GLU A 4 7.94 5.10 9.29
CA GLU A 4 7.65 4.40 10.55
C GLU A 4 6.17 4.49 10.90
N GLN A 5 5.57 5.65 10.70
CA GLN A 5 4.14 5.86 10.95
C GLN A 5 3.30 5.04 9.98
N PHE A 6 3.72 4.98 8.71
CA PHE A 6 3.01 4.19 7.70
C PHE A 6 3.07 2.70 8.05
N GLU A 7 4.24 2.20 8.45
CA GLU A 7 4.38 0.80 8.85
C GLU A 7 3.60 0.48 10.13
N ALA A 8 3.52 1.43 11.06
CA ALA A 8 2.67 1.25 12.24
C ALA A 8 1.20 1.11 11.86
N MET A 9 0.75 1.85 10.83
CA MET A 9 -0.60 1.68 10.28
C MET A 9 -0.77 0.30 9.65
N LEU A 10 0.22 -0.18 8.89
CA LEU A 10 0.17 -1.51 8.27
C LEU A 10 0.05 -2.62 9.32
N GLU A 11 0.72 -2.47 10.47
CA GLU A 11 0.62 -3.43 11.57
C GLU A 11 -0.83 -3.60 12.04
N GLU A 12 -1.63 -2.55 11.99
CA GLU A 12 -3.03 -2.61 12.40
C GLU A 12 -3.88 -3.47 11.46
N MET A 13 -3.42 -3.68 10.24
CA MET A 13 -4.14 -4.51 9.27
C MET A 13 -4.05 -5.99 9.59
N GLY A 14 -3.03 -6.40 10.34
CA GLY A 14 -2.87 -7.80 10.75
C GLY A 14 -2.48 -8.75 9.63
N ILE A 15 -1.88 -8.23 8.56
CA ILE A 15 -1.41 -9.01 7.41
C ILE A 15 0.10 -8.84 7.31
N PRO A 16 0.88 -9.93 7.12
CA PRO A 16 2.33 -9.79 6.93
C PRO A 16 2.65 -8.84 5.78
N TYR A 17 3.67 -7.99 5.94
CA TYR A 17 4.03 -7.03 4.91
C TYR A 17 5.54 -6.97 4.71
N HIS A 18 5.92 -6.59 3.49
CA HIS A 18 7.31 -6.44 3.07
C HIS A 18 7.46 -5.12 2.34
N TYR A 19 8.61 -4.48 2.50
CA TYR A 19 8.91 -3.24 1.80
C TYR A 19 9.75 -3.54 0.55
N MET A 20 9.26 -3.09 -0.62
CA MET A 20 9.99 -3.21 -1.89
C MET A 20 10.45 -4.62 -2.23
N GLU A 21 9.59 -5.62 -2.01
CA GLU A 21 9.92 -7.01 -2.36
C GLU A 21 9.68 -7.26 -3.85
N PHE A 22 10.68 -7.81 -4.54
CA PHE A 22 10.58 -8.07 -5.98
C PHE A 22 10.31 -9.53 -6.33
N ASP A 23 10.61 -10.45 -5.43
CA ASP A 23 10.49 -11.89 -5.68
C ASP A 23 9.29 -12.47 -4.94
N VAL A 24 8.12 -11.94 -5.28
CA VAL A 24 6.86 -12.26 -4.58
C VAL A 24 6.44 -13.71 -4.71
N GLY A 25 6.86 -14.38 -5.79
CA GLY A 25 6.51 -15.79 -6.03
C GLY A 25 7.11 -16.75 -5.02
N THR A 26 8.11 -16.33 -4.25
CA THR A 26 8.76 -17.15 -3.23
C THR A 26 8.21 -16.93 -1.84
N ILE A 27 7.29 -15.97 -1.66
CA ILE A 27 6.72 -15.64 -0.37
C ILE A 27 5.38 -16.36 -0.20
N GLN A 28 5.16 -16.91 0.98
CA GLN A 28 3.92 -17.63 1.29
C GLN A 28 2.76 -16.64 1.45
N PRO A 29 1.73 -16.70 0.58
CA PRO A 29 0.56 -15.82 0.72
C PRO A 29 -0.34 -16.27 1.90
N PRO A 30 -1.16 -15.35 2.48
CA PRO A 30 -1.30 -13.97 2.06
C PRO A 30 -0.24 -13.05 2.65
N PHE A 31 0.12 -12.04 1.91
CA PHE A 31 1.05 -11.00 2.37
C PHE A 31 0.82 -9.72 1.58
N MET A 32 1.36 -8.62 2.11
CA MET A 32 1.36 -7.32 1.42
C MET A 32 2.79 -6.93 1.05
N VAL A 33 2.92 -6.23 -0.07
CA VAL A 33 4.15 -5.52 -0.44
C VAL A 33 3.78 -4.06 -0.58
N TRP A 34 4.61 -3.17 -0.08
CA TRP A 34 4.37 -1.74 -0.23
C TRP A 34 5.63 -1.00 -0.63
N TYR A 35 5.45 0.12 -1.31
CA TYR A 35 6.57 0.94 -1.75
C TYR A 35 6.10 2.34 -2.10
N TYR A 36 7.09 3.26 -2.14
CA TYR A 36 6.86 4.62 -2.64
C TYR A 36 6.96 4.59 -4.16
N ASP A 37 5.93 5.07 -4.83
CA ASP A 37 5.90 5.14 -6.28
C ASP A 37 6.55 6.44 -6.76
N GLU A 38 6.07 7.57 -6.23
CA GLU A 38 6.67 8.86 -6.52
C GLU A 38 6.42 9.84 -5.37
N THR A 39 7.12 10.98 -5.41
CA THR A 39 6.95 12.06 -4.45
C THR A 39 6.73 13.36 -5.21
N SER A 40 5.69 14.09 -4.82
CA SER A 40 5.37 15.41 -5.37
C SER A 40 5.51 16.48 -4.31
N GLU A 41 6.08 17.61 -4.66
CA GLU A 41 6.25 18.74 -3.77
C GLU A 41 5.48 19.95 -4.27
N PHE A 42 4.81 20.65 -3.36
CA PHE A 42 4.01 21.82 -3.67
C PHE A 42 4.70 23.07 -3.14
N TYR A 43 5.00 23.99 -4.03
CA TYR A 43 5.74 25.23 -3.73
C TYR A 43 4.87 26.45 -3.95
N ALA A 44 5.10 27.49 -3.13
CA ALA A 44 4.64 28.84 -3.40
C ALA A 44 5.73 29.80 -2.94
N ASP A 45 6.04 30.81 -3.77
CA ASP A 45 7.11 31.79 -3.51
C ASP A 45 8.47 31.16 -3.16
N GLY A 46 8.79 30.03 -3.81
CA GLY A 46 10.04 29.31 -3.60
C GLY A 46 10.11 28.50 -2.31
N ILE A 47 8.99 28.41 -1.58
CA ILE A 47 8.93 27.66 -0.32
C ILE A 47 8.13 26.38 -0.54
N CYS A 48 8.66 25.25 -0.07
CA CYS A 48 7.93 23.98 -0.10
C CYS A 48 6.89 23.97 1.00
N TYR A 49 5.62 23.95 0.66
CA TYR A 49 4.51 23.90 1.62
C TYR A 49 4.06 22.49 1.95
N ALA A 50 4.23 21.56 1.03
CA ALA A 50 3.76 20.20 1.24
C ALA A 50 4.55 19.22 0.37
N THR A 51 4.81 18.05 0.93
CA THR A 51 5.37 16.91 0.23
C THR A 51 4.33 15.80 0.27
N VAL A 52 3.97 15.27 -0.89
CA VAL A 52 2.99 14.20 -1.01
C VAL A 52 3.68 12.97 -1.58
N ASP A 53 3.58 11.86 -0.86
CA ASP A 53 4.11 10.58 -1.31
C ASP A 53 3.00 9.77 -1.95
N SER A 54 3.24 9.29 -3.18
CA SER A 54 2.38 8.31 -3.81
C SER A 54 2.86 6.94 -3.35
N ILE A 55 1.99 6.20 -2.67
CA ILE A 55 2.32 4.92 -2.06
C ILE A 55 1.44 3.84 -2.66
N VAL A 56 2.04 2.67 -2.88
CA VAL A 56 1.32 1.50 -3.38
C VAL A 56 1.37 0.41 -2.32
N ILE A 57 0.22 -0.22 -2.08
CA ILE A 57 0.12 -1.45 -1.29
C ILE A 57 -0.41 -2.53 -2.22
N GLU A 58 0.30 -3.65 -2.32
CA GLU A 58 -0.11 -4.80 -3.10
C GLU A 58 -0.40 -5.96 -2.16
N LEU A 59 -1.64 -6.42 -2.17
CA LEU A 59 -2.05 -7.60 -1.40
C LEU A 59 -1.98 -8.81 -2.32
N TYR A 60 -1.22 -9.84 -1.93
CA TYR A 60 -1.10 -11.09 -2.67
C TYR A 60 -1.76 -12.22 -1.91
N GLY A 61 -2.53 -13.03 -2.62
CA GLY A 61 -3.21 -14.18 -2.03
C GLY A 61 -3.45 -15.27 -3.07
N ASN A 62 -3.98 -16.40 -2.63
CA ASN A 62 -4.34 -17.51 -3.50
C ASN A 62 -5.71 -17.29 -4.17
N GLU A 63 -6.40 -16.25 -3.77
CA GLU A 63 -7.69 -15.83 -4.31
C GLU A 63 -7.94 -14.36 -3.98
N TYR A 64 -8.96 -13.76 -4.57
CA TYR A 64 -9.39 -12.41 -4.16
C TYR A 64 -10.16 -12.55 -2.84
N ASP A 65 -9.51 -12.21 -1.75
CA ASP A 65 -10.05 -12.38 -0.39
C ASP A 65 -10.62 -11.07 0.13
N ARG A 66 -11.94 -10.96 0.10
CA ARG A 66 -12.64 -9.74 0.53
C ARG A 66 -12.42 -9.44 2.01
N SER A 67 -12.25 -10.47 2.84
CA SER A 67 -12.03 -10.24 4.26
C SER A 67 -10.65 -9.59 4.50
N MET A 68 -9.64 -9.96 3.72
CA MET A 68 -8.32 -9.33 3.76
C MET A 68 -8.38 -7.91 3.21
N GLU A 69 -9.09 -7.72 2.10
CA GLU A 69 -9.29 -6.39 1.54
C GLU A 69 -9.99 -5.47 2.52
N ASP A 70 -10.99 -5.97 3.23
CA ASP A 70 -11.72 -5.19 4.25
C ASP A 70 -10.80 -4.76 5.38
N LYS A 71 -9.89 -5.60 5.82
CA LYS A 71 -8.91 -5.24 6.86
C LYS A 71 -8.05 -4.06 6.44
N ILE A 72 -7.61 -4.06 5.19
CA ILE A 72 -6.80 -2.96 4.63
C ILE A 72 -7.66 -1.70 4.53
N GLU A 73 -8.84 -1.82 3.93
CA GLU A 73 -9.72 -0.69 3.65
C GLU A 73 -10.24 -0.04 4.92
N ASP A 74 -10.56 -0.82 5.95
CA ASP A 74 -11.02 -0.30 7.22
C ASP A 74 -9.95 0.54 7.92
N VAL A 75 -8.69 0.08 7.86
CA VAL A 75 -7.58 0.83 8.45
C VAL A 75 -7.32 2.12 7.66
N LEU A 76 -7.33 2.04 6.32
CA LEU A 76 -7.15 3.24 5.50
C LEU A 76 -8.24 4.28 5.78
N LYS A 77 -9.48 3.84 5.95
CA LYS A 77 -10.59 4.73 6.30
C LYS A 77 -10.39 5.36 7.68
N LYS A 78 -9.92 4.57 8.64
CA LYS A 78 -9.63 5.07 9.99
C LYS A 78 -8.61 6.22 9.95
N TYR A 79 -7.61 6.12 9.09
CA TYR A 79 -6.59 7.14 8.92
C TYR A 79 -6.97 8.22 7.91
N GLU A 80 -8.19 8.16 7.39
CA GLU A 80 -8.71 9.14 6.41
C GLU A 80 -7.87 9.21 5.14
N ILE A 81 -7.33 8.06 4.70
CA ILE A 81 -6.55 7.94 3.48
C ILE A 81 -7.44 7.44 2.35
N GLY A 82 -7.62 8.27 1.31
CA GLY A 82 -8.32 7.87 0.10
C GLY A 82 -7.42 6.99 -0.76
N TYR A 83 -8.02 6.09 -1.53
CA TYR A 83 -7.26 5.15 -2.36
C TYR A 83 -8.01 4.79 -3.63
N GLN A 84 -7.25 4.34 -4.62
CA GLN A 84 -7.79 3.67 -5.81
C GLN A 84 -7.45 2.20 -5.70
N LYS A 85 -8.38 1.34 -6.14
CA LYS A 85 -8.25 -0.11 -5.99
C LYS A 85 -8.30 -0.78 -7.35
N GLN A 86 -7.36 -1.70 -7.59
CA GLN A 86 -7.31 -2.51 -8.80
C GLN A 86 -7.08 -3.97 -8.41
N ARG A 87 -7.47 -4.90 -9.28
CA ARG A 87 -7.24 -6.33 -9.07
C ARG A 87 -6.60 -6.92 -10.32
N GLU A 88 -5.63 -7.80 -10.11
CA GLU A 88 -4.95 -8.52 -11.19
C GLU A 88 -4.68 -9.97 -10.77
N HIS A 89 -4.62 -10.85 -11.76
CA HIS A 89 -4.22 -12.23 -11.57
C HIS A 89 -2.87 -12.46 -12.25
N ILE A 90 -1.87 -12.88 -11.49
CA ILE A 90 -0.53 -13.18 -12.00
C ILE A 90 -0.49 -14.67 -12.31
N GLU A 91 -0.68 -15.02 -13.58
CA GLU A 91 -0.84 -16.42 -14.02
C GLU A 91 0.41 -17.26 -13.76
N ASP A 92 1.58 -16.74 -14.06
CA ASP A 92 2.84 -17.48 -13.94
C ASP A 92 3.12 -17.97 -12.51
N GLU A 93 2.66 -17.22 -11.53
CA GLU A 93 2.88 -17.53 -10.11
C GLU A 93 1.61 -17.97 -9.42
N ASN A 94 0.49 -17.97 -10.14
CA ASN A 94 -0.84 -18.29 -9.64
C ASN A 94 -1.17 -17.49 -8.38
N LEU A 95 -0.90 -16.19 -8.43
CA LEU A 95 -1.22 -15.26 -7.36
C LEU A 95 -2.28 -14.27 -7.80
N TYR A 96 -3.15 -13.92 -6.88
CA TYR A 96 -4.16 -12.88 -7.05
C TYR A 96 -3.69 -11.63 -6.32
N GLU A 97 -3.65 -10.53 -7.04
CA GLU A 97 -3.12 -9.26 -6.53
C GLU A 97 -4.24 -8.23 -6.42
N THR A 98 -4.31 -7.57 -5.27
CA THR A 98 -5.16 -6.40 -5.08
C THR A 98 -4.24 -5.21 -4.82
N ILE A 99 -4.33 -4.20 -5.67
CA ILE A 99 -3.44 -3.04 -5.65
C ILE A 99 -4.19 -1.83 -5.12
N TYR A 100 -3.61 -1.18 -4.11
CA TYR A 100 -4.13 0.07 -3.56
C TYR A 100 -3.14 1.18 -3.84
N LEU A 101 -3.61 2.23 -4.53
CA LEU A 101 -2.81 3.41 -4.82
C LEU A 101 -3.34 4.57 -3.99
N MET A 102 -2.46 5.26 -3.30
CA MET A 102 -2.83 6.34 -2.41
C MET A 102 -1.80 7.46 -2.40
N GLU A 103 -2.25 8.64 -2.02
CA GLU A 103 -1.37 9.78 -1.81
C GLU A 103 -1.41 10.14 -0.33
N VAL A 104 -0.24 10.25 0.28
CA VAL A 104 -0.09 10.50 1.71
C VAL A 104 0.79 11.72 1.94
N LEU A 105 0.28 12.66 2.72
CA LEU A 105 1.04 13.85 3.06
C LEU A 105 2.17 13.49 4.03
N ARG A 106 3.39 13.90 3.66
CA ARG A 106 4.54 13.73 4.53
C ARG A 106 4.62 14.88 5.51
N LYS A 107 4.84 14.57 6.75
CA LYS A 107 5.06 15.56 7.79
C LYS A 107 6.30 15.27 8.59
#